data_8e2fc9d3a8e0d446159cc449b70bb5c1
#
_entry.id   8e2fc9d3a8e0d446159cc449b70bb5c1
#
_cell.length_a   1.000
_cell.length_b   1.000
_cell.length_c   1.000
_cell.angle_alpha   90.00
_cell.angle_beta   90.00
_cell.angle_gamma   90.00
#
_symmetry.space_group_name_H-M   'P 1'
#
loop_
_entity.id
_entity.type
_entity.pdbx_description
1 polymer ?
#
loop_
_entity_poly.entity_id
_entity_poly.type
_entity_poly.pdbx_seq_one_letter_code
_entity_poly.pdbx_strand_id
1 'polypeptide(L)'
;MAEKPHIVMLPTPGMGHLIPLIGFAKDLVQSHDLAITLIVLTIGPPTNAQKDLLHALPGTIKPILVPPVSSQPEMNAFVAITRSMSSIRHVFKSLVDSNRPRELVVDLLTTDVLDVAMEFNIPSYVYFPSSALSLALMFDLPTSDETVSCEFKDLPEPMKLPGSVPVHGRDFPAELQDGSKDEYKWLLNQAKRYRIAKEEPDKPAVYAIGPRLQTSSSGGIDESECGKWLDNQPSGSVLFVSFGSGGTLSLDQLNELALGLEMSEQRFLWVVRPPNEMSAMGSYYDSQNNKEPLSFLP
;
A
#
# COMPACT_ATOMS: atom_id res chain seq x y z
N MET A 1 7.36 16.36 33.08
CA MET A 1 6.39 15.43 32.45
C MET A 1 7.22 14.30 31.83
N ALA A 2 6.84 13.05 32.03
CA ALA A 2 7.54 11.94 31.34
C ALA A 2 7.42 12.12 29.83
N GLU A 3 8.52 11.93 29.11
CA GLU A 3 8.54 12.01 27.66
C GLU A 3 7.68 10.87 27.06
N LYS A 4 6.79 11.20 26.12
CA LYS A 4 5.91 10.20 25.51
C LYS A 4 6.74 9.19 24.71
N PRO A 5 6.42 7.89 24.75
CA PRO A 5 7.06 6.90 23.91
C PRO A 5 6.95 7.32 22.44
N HIS A 6 8.09 7.31 21.73
CA HIS A 6 8.18 7.76 20.36
C HIS A 6 8.31 6.56 19.41
N ILE A 7 7.45 6.50 18.40
CA ILE A 7 7.47 5.47 17.35
C ILE A 7 7.72 6.14 16.01
N VAL A 8 8.57 5.54 15.20
CA VAL A 8 8.75 5.93 13.79
C VAL A 8 7.96 4.98 12.90
N MET A 9 7.23 5.53 11.93
CA MET A 9 6.50 4.76 10.94
C MET A 9 6.91 5.16 9.53
N LEU A 10 7.05 4.17 8.62
CA LEU A 10 7.49 4.40 7.26
C LEU A 10 6.63 3.58 6.28
N PRO A 11 5.69 4.21 5.57
CA PRO A 11 4.89 3.55 4.53
C PRO A 11 5.69 3.35 3.25
N THR A 12 5.33 2.35 2.47
CA THR A 12 5.69 2.29 1.06
C THR A 12 5.13 3.52 0.34
N PRO A 13 5.85 4.11 -0.63
CA PRO A 13 5.32 5.19 -1.44
C PRO A 13 4.00 4.81 -2.12
N GLY A 14 3.00 5.67 -2.01
CA GLY A 14 1.68 5.48 -2.59
C GLY A 14 0.55 5.58 -1.57
N MET A 15 -0.63 6.08 -2.03
CA MET A 15 -1.78 6.31 -1.15
C MET A 15 -2.34 5.01 -0.59
N GLY A 16 -2.27 3.91 -1.34
CA GLY A 16 -2.72 2.58 -0.90
C GLY A 16 -1.96 2.02 0.31
N HIS A 17 -0.75 2.51 0.58
CA HIS A 17 0.07 2.16 1.73
C HIS A 17 0.02 3.24 2.82
N LEU A 18 0.02 4.51 2.40
CA LEU A 18 0.00 5.65 3.31
C LEU A 18 -1.27 5.71 4.15
N ILE A 19 -2.44 5.54 3.52
CA ILE A 19 -3.75 5.64 4.19
C ILE A 19 -3.92 4.58 5.29
N PRO A 20 -3.68 3.28 5.04
CA PRO A 20 -3.79 2.26 6.09
C PRO A 20 -2.82 2.47 7.25
N LEU A 21 -1.57 2.86 6.96
CA LEU A 21 -0.59 3.09 8.01
C LEU A 21 -0.93 4.34 8.86
N ILE A 22 -1.45 5.40 8.25
CA ILE A 22 -1.99 6.56 8.98
C ILE A 22 -3.18 6.15 9.83
N GLY A 23 -4.08 5.32 9.32
CA GLY A 23 -5.18 4.76 10.11
C GLY A 23 -4.66 4.06 11.37
N PHE A 24 -3.70 3.18 11.21
CA PHE A 24 -3.05 2.48 12.32
C PHE A 24 -2.37 3.45 13.30
N ALA A 25 -1.65 4.45 12.79
CA ALA A 25 -1.03 5.48 13.61
C ALA A 25 -2.05 6.28 14.44
N LYS A 26 -3.19 6.66 13.85
CA LYS A 26 -4.28 7.34 14.54
C LYS A 26 -4.85 6.50 15.67
N ASP A 27 -5.09 5.21 15.44
CA ASP A 27 -5.61 4.33 16.47
C ASP A 27 -4.62 4.17 17.65
N LEU A 28 -3.32 4.06 17.36
CA LEU A 28 -2.29 3.99 18.40
C LEU A 28 -2.25 5.24 19.26
N VAL A 29 -2.28 6.44 18.66
CA VAL A 29 -2.25 7.69 19.44
C VAL A 29 -3.56 7.98 20.16
N GLN A 30 -4.69 7.43 19.69
CA GLN A 30 -5.99 7.52 20.39
C GLN A 30 -6.07 6.57 21.58
N SER A 31 -5.51 5.38 21.44
CA SER A 31 -5.58 4.33 22.47
C SER A 31 -4.44 4.41 23.48
N HIS A 32 -3.32 5.02 23.10
CA HIS A 32 -2.10 5.09 23.90
C HIS A 32 -1.50 6.48 23.85
N ASP A 33 -0.83 6.90 24.93
CA ASP A 33 -0.14 8.19 25.00
C ASP A 33 1.22 8.15 24.28
N LEU A 34 1.18 8.09 22.95
CA LEU A 34 2.33 7.93 22.06
C LEU A 34 2.58 9.21 21.22
N ALA A 35 3.82 9.41 20.81
CA ALA A 35 4.20 10.32 19.75
C ALA A 35 4.66 9.51 18.53
N ILE A 36 4.25 9.91 17.32
CA ILE A 36 4.61 9.21 16.08
C ILE A 36 5.29 10.18 15.13
N THR A 37 6.42 9.76 14.56
CA THR A 37 7.01 10.38 13.38
C THR A 37 6.72 9.51 12.16
N LEU A 38 6.04 10.08 11.16
CA LEU A 38 5.71 9.42 9.92
C LEU A 38 6.70 9.88 8.83
N ILE A 39 7.64 9.02 8.44
CA ILE A 39 8.59 9.32 7.36
C ILE A 39 7.92 8.94 6.04
N VAL A 40 7.63 9.93 5.21
CA VAL A 40 6.92 9.76 3.94
C VAL A 40 7.89 9.96 2.78
N LEU A 41 8.15 8.87 2.05
CA LEU A 41 8.91 8.91 0.80
C LEU A 41 8.01 9.37 -0.34
N THR A 42 8.52 10.26 -1.18
CA THR A 42 7.78 10.73 -2.35
C THR A 42 8.45 10.29 -3.64
N ILE A 43 7.66 9.87 -4.63
CA ILE A 43 8.16 9.49 -5.98
C ILE A 43 8.33 10.75 -6.85
N GLY A 44 7.59 11.80 -6.54
CA GLY A 44 7.60 13.09 -7.21
C GLY A 44 7.11 14.18 -6.25
N PRO A 45 6.70 15.34 -6.74
CA PRO A 45 6.05 16.34 -5.89
C PRO A 45 4.81 15.75 -5.22
N PRO A 46 4.59 16.01 -3.92
CA PRO A 46 3.40 15.50 -3.23
C PRO A 46 2.12 15.99 -3.89
N THR A 47 1.19 15.06 -4.15
CA THR A 47 -0.13 15.40 -4.69
C THR A 47 -0.95 16.22 -3.69
N ASN A 48 -1.99 16.92 -4.13
CA ASN A 48 -2.85 17.66 -3.22
C ASN A 48 -3.54 16.72 -2.22
N ALA A 49 -4.04 15.58 -2.68
CA ALA A 49 -4.63 14.57 -1.79
C ALA A 49 -3.64 14.09 -0.70
N GLN A 50 -2.37 13.92 -1.04
CA GLN A 50 -1.33 13.56 -0.09
C GLN A 50 -1.06 14.70 0.91
N LYS A 51 -0.99 15.95 0.42
CA LYS A 51 -0.82 17.13 1.29
C LYS A 51 -1.99 17.30 2.26
N ASP A 52 -3.21 17.20 1.76
CA ASP A 52 -4.43 17.35 2.57
C ASP A 52 -4.49 16.25 3.64
N LEU A 53 -4.18 15.02 3.29
CA LEU A 53 -4.11 13.90 4.23
C LEU A 53 -3.08 14.15 5.34
N LEU A 54 -1.89 14.64 4.98
CA LEU A 54 -0.82 14.91 5.95
C LEU A 54 -1.12 16.16 6.81
N HIS A 55 -1.77 17.18 6.27
CA HIS A 55 -2.21 18.35 7.03
C HIS A 55 -3.33 18.03 8.03
N ALA A 56 -4.17 17.03 7.73
CA ALA A 56 -5.25 16.58 8.60
C ALA A 56 -4.80 15.65 9.75
N LEU A 57 -3.48 15.44 9.92
CA LEU A 57 -2.96 14.61 11.01
C LEU A 57 -3.07 15.32 12.37
N PRO A 58 -3.38 14.58 13.45
CA PRO A 58 -3.32 15.12 14.80
C PRO A 58 -1.87 15.51 15.15
N GLY A 59 -1.70 16.53 16.00
CA GLY A 59 -0.39 17.05 16.38
C GLY A 59 0.58 16.05 17.03
N THR A 60 0.07 14.89 17.46
CA THR A 60 0.85 13.76 17.98
C THR A 60 1.51 12.93 16.87
N ILE A 61 1.09 13.10 15.61
CA ILE A 61 1.67 12.44 14.44
C ILE A 61 2.36 13.50 13.59
N LYS A 62 3.69 13.46 13.52
CA LYS A 62 4.50 14.44 12.78
C LYS A 62 5.02 13.84 11.47
N PRO A 63 4.57 14.31 10.30
CA PRO A 63 5.11 13.86 9.03
C PRO A 63 6.47 14.51 8.75
N ILE A 64 7.41 13.70 8.23
CA ILE A 64 8.67 14.13 7.64
C ILE A 64 8.66 13.68 6.18
N LEU A 65 8.60 14.62 5.27
CA LEU A 65 8.69 14.34 3.84
C LEU A 65 10.15 14.16 3.44
N VAL A 66 10.46 13.02 2.88
CA VAL A 66 11.76 12.76 2.26
C VAL A 66 11.60 12.96 0.76
N PRO A 67 12.24 14.00 0.21
CA PRO A 67 12.09 14.31 -1.21
C PRO A 67 12.67 13.20 -2.09
N PRO A 68 12.17 13.06 -3.32
CA PRO A 68 12.70 12.09 -4.27
C PRO A 68 14.15 12.41 -4.61
N VAL A 69 14.99 11.38 -4.67
CA VAL A 69 16.43 11.53 -5.01
C VAL A 69 16.61 11.82 -6.51
N SER A 70 15.58 11.66 -7.32
CA SER A 70 15.59 11.90 -8.76
C SER A 70 14.19 12.22 -9.26
N SER A 71 14.07 13.13 -10.21
CA SER A 71 12.83 13.51 -10.90
C SER A 71 12.58 12.72 -12.19
N GLN A 72 13.14 11.51 -12.32
CA GLN A 72 12.94 10.70 -13.53
C GLN A 72 11.50 10.15 -13.58
N PRO A 73 10.82 10.24 -14.74
CA PRO A 73 9.40 9.89 -14.88
C PRO A 73 9.10 8.38 -14.72
N GLU A 74 10.12 7.52 -14.74
CA GLU A 74 9.97 6.05 -14.66
C GLU A 74 10.25 5.48 -13.26
N MET A 75 10.21 6.33 -12.23
CA MET A 75 10.54 5.89 -10.87
C MET A 75 9.35 5.14 -10.25
N ASN A 76 9.48 3.81 -10.13
CA ASN A 76 8.56 3.00 -9.32
C ASN A 76 8.92 3.05 -7.82
N ALA A 77 8.05 2.49 -6.96
CA ALA A 77 8.25 2.49 -5.52
C ALA A 77 9.57 1.84 -5.09
N PHE A 78 9.97 0.75 -5.75
CA PHE A 78 11.23 0.04 -5.51
C PHE A 78 12.45 0.94 -5.68
N VAL A 79 12.55 1.65 -6.81
CA VAL A 79 13.65 2.57 -7.09
C VAL A 79 13.65 3.75 -6.11
N ALA A 80 12.47 4.26 -5.76
CA ALA A 80 12.33 5.34 -4.79
C ALA A 80 12.86 4.95 -3.42
N ILE A 81 12.50 3.77 -2.91
CA ILE A 81 12.96 3.26 -1.61
C ILE A 81 14.48 3.08 -1.62
N THR A 82 15.00 2.33 -2.60
CA THR A 82 16.44 2.00 -2.70
C THR A 82 17.31 3.26 -2.76
N ARG A 83 16.91 4.25 -3.56
CA ARG A 83 17.64 5.52 -3.70
C ARG A 83 17.52 6.42 -2.46
N SER A 84 16.45 6.28 -1.68
CA SER A 84 16.21 7.10 -0.49
C SER A 84 16.87 6.58 0.78
N MET A 85 17.52 5.41 0.75
CA MET A 85 18.09 4.77 1.95
C MET A 85 19.10 5.67 2.71
N SER A 86 19.92 6.44 2.01
CA SER A 86 20.85 7.39 2.65
C SER A 86 20.11 8.53 3.35
N SER A 87 19.06 9.06 2.73
CA SER A 87 18.23 10.12 3.31
C SER A 87 17.43 9.60 4.51
N ILE A 88 16.88 8.38 4.41
CA ILE A 88 16.18 7.72 5.52
C ILE A 88 17.14 7.55 6.72
N ARG A 89 18.34 7.04 6.48
CA ARG A 89 19.35 6.87 7.54
C ARG A 89 19.71 8.21 8.20
N HIS A 90 19.85 9.29 7.41
CA HIS A 90 20.11 10.62 7.95
C HIS A 90 18.98 11.13 8.84
N VAL A 91 17.73 11.03 8.37
CA VAL A 91 16.54 11.39 9.16
C VAL A 91 16.46 10.55 10.42
N PHE A 92 16.66 9.25 10.32
CA PHE A 92 16.59 8.32 11.45
C PHE A 92 17.65 8.64 12.50
N LYS A 93 18.88 8.92 12.07
CA LYS A 93 19.97 9.37 12.96
C LYS A 93 19.59 10.66 13.69
N SER A 94 19.06 11.65 12.99
CA SER A 94 18.61 12.90 13.62
C SER A 94 17.53 12.68 14.67
N LEU A 95 16.61 11.74 14.43
CA LEU A 95 15.59 11.36 15.41
C LEU A 95 16.19 10.66 16.62
N VAL A 96 17.16 9.76 16.42
CA VAL A 96 17.87 9.08 17.51
C VAL A 96 18.60 10.07 18.40
N ASP A 97 19.23 11.10 17.81
CA ASP A 97 20.00 12.10 18.52
C ASP A 97 19.12 13.12 19.29
N SER A 98 17.92 13.40 18.80
CA SER A 98 17.00 14.43 19.35
C SER A 98 15.91 13.85 20.25
N ASN A 99 15.23 12.82 19.81
CA ASN A 99 14.15 12.11 20.52
C ASN A 99 14.16 10.65 20.06
N ARG A 100 14.97 9.84 20.71
CA ARG A 100 15.25 8.45 20.34
C ARG A 100 13.95 7.65 20.19
N PRO A 101 13.68 7.10 19.00
CA PRO A 101 12.55 6.19 18.82
C PRO A 101 12.71 4.94 19.68
N ARG A 102 11.59 4.47 20.24
CA ARG A 102 11.54 3.17 20.93
C ARG A 102 11.35 2.04 19.94
N GLU A 103 10.64 2.29 18.86
CA GLU A 103 10.26 1.27 17.87
C GLU A 103 10.16 1.88 16.47
N LEU A 104 10.37 1.04 15.47
CA LEU A 104 10.13 1.33 14.06
C LEU A 104 9.03 0.42 13.53
N VAL A 105 8.07 0.98 12.81
CA VAL A 105 7.08 0.22 12.02
C VAL A 105 7.29 0.54 10.56
N VAL A 106 7.65 -0.47 9.76
CA VAL A 106 7.79 -0.36 8.30
C VAL A 106 6.61 -1.03 7.61
N ASP A 107 6.26 -0.53 6.45
CA ASP A 107 5.28 -1.17 5.58
C ASP A 107 5.89 -2.42 4.89
N LEU A 108 5.01 -3.27 4.37
CA LEU A 108 5.38 -4.57 3.78
C LEU A 108 6.46 -4.52 2.69
N LEU A 109 6.59 -3.43 1.95
CA LEU A 109 7.58 -3.28 0.87
C LEU A 109 8.76 -2.36 1.23
N THR A 110 8.89 -1.95 2.49
CA THR A 110 10.00 -1.10 2.96
C THR A 110 10.90 -1.80 3.97
N THR A 111 11.00 -3.12 3.89
CA THR A 111 11.78 -3.91 4.86
C THR A 111 13.29 -3.65 4.79
N ASP A 112 13.80 -3.04 3.73
CA ASP A 112 15.22 -2.59 3.66
C ASP A 112 15.57 -1.60 4.78
N VAL A 113 14.58 -0.86 5.30
CA VAL A 113 14.76 0.10 6.39
C VAL A 113 14.99 -0.59 7.74
N LEU A 114 14.69 -1.88 7.87
CA LEU A 114 15.01 -2.67 9.08
C LEU A 114 16.51 -2.66 9.36
N ASP A 115 17.36 -2.64 8.32
CA ASP A 115 18.82 -2.56 8.50
C ASP A 115 19.24 -1.26 9.19
N VAL A 116 18.55 -0.15 8.86
CA VAL A 116 18.80 1.14 9.52
C VAL A 116 18.41 1.07 11.00
N ALA A 117 17.27 0.44 11.33
CA ALA A 117 16.87 0.29 12.73
C ALA A 117 17.84 -0.60 13.52
N MET A 118 18.35 -1.68 12.91
CA MET A 118 19.35 -2.56 13.52
C MET A 118 20.65 -1.82 13.83
N GLU A 119 21.14 -0.92 12.95
CA GLU A 119 22.31 -0.07 13.20
C GLU A 119 22.19 0.73 14.51
N PHE A 120 20.97 1.11 14.88
CA PHE A 120 20.67 1.91 16.08
C PHE A 120 20.10 1.08 17.25
N ASN A 121 20.02 -0.25 17.14
CA ASN A 121 19.39 -1.13 18.12
C ASN A 121 17.95 -0.69 18.46
N ILE A 122 17.12 -0.45 17.44
CA ILE A 122 15.70 -0.10 17.57
C ILE A 122 14.86 -1.32 17.16
N PRO A 123 14.01 -1.85 18.06
CA PRO A 123 13.05 -2.92 17.74
C PRO A 123 12.15 -2.50 16.57
N SER A 124 11.85 -3.45 15.70
CA SER A 124 11.12 -3.14 14.46
C SER A 124 10.02 -4.12 14.19
N TYR A 125 8.95 -3.62 13.56
CA TYR A 125 7.78 -4.37 13.15
C TYR A 125 7.48 -4.12 11.68
N VAL A 126 6.93 -5.13 11.01
CA VAL A 126 6.40 -4.98 9.65
C VAL A 126 4.88 -4.88 9.74
N TYR A 127 4.32 -3.78 9.26
CA TYR A 127 2.90 -3.61 9.05
C TYR A 127 2.53 -4.16 7.67
N PHE A 128 1.63 -5.15 7.66
CA PHE A 128 1.25 -5.86 6.45
C PHE A 128 -0.22 -5.57 6.09
N PRO A 129 -0.52 -4.48 5.36
CA PRO A 129 -1.88 -4.06 5.03
C PRO A 129 -2.46 -4.86 3.84
N SER A 130 -2.40 -6.18 3.91
CA SER A 130 -2.92 -7.07 2.88
C SER A 130 -3.53 -8.32 3.51
N SER A 131 -3.94 -9.28 2.69
CA SER A 131 -4.57 -10.50 3.16
C SER A 131 -3.60 -11.47 3.82
N ALA A 132 -4.10 -12.35 4.68
CA ALA A 132 -3.32 -13.46 5.24
C ALA A 132 -2.76 -14.39 4.15
N LEU A 133 -3.47 -14.53 3.04
CA LEU A 133 -2.99 -15.29 1.87
C LEU A 133 -1.73 -14.66 1.27
N SER A 134 -1.74 -13.33 1.07
CA SER A 134 -0.56 -12.62 0.57
C SER A 134 0.63 -12.73 1.54
N LEU A 135 0.37 -12.69 2.85
CA LEU A 135 1.42 -12.88 3.84
C LEU A 135 1.97 -14.31 3.81
N ALA A 136 1.11 -15.32 3.69
CA ALA A 136 1.52 -16.71 3.55
C ALA A 136 2.40 -16.92 2.31
N LEU A 137 2.02 -16.31 1.18
CA LEU A 137 2.82 -16.31 -0.04
C LEU A 137 4.20 -15.68 0.18
N MET A 138 4.26 -14.52 0.84
CA MET A 138 5.54 -13.86 1.13
C MET A 138 6.44 -14.69 2.05
N PHE A 139 5.89 -15.42 3.01
CA PHE A 139 6.68 -16.34 3.83
C PHE A 139 7.17 -17.57 3.06
N ASP A 140 6.38 -18.05 2.11
CA ASP A 140 6.69 -19.24 1.32
C ASP A 140 7.63 -18.92 0.15
N LEU A 141 7.55 -17.74 -0.42
CA LEU A 141 8.25 -17.31 -1.62
C LEU A 141 9.75 -17.66 -1.64
N PRO A 142 10.56 -17.44 -0.57
CA PRO A 142 11.96 -17.82 -0.59
C PRO A 142 12.19 -19.33 -0.73
N THR A 143 11.31 -20.18 -0.17
CA THR A 143 11.40 -21.63 -0.30
C THR A 143 10.94 -22.09 -1.68
N SER A 144 9.88 -21.49 -2.18
CA SER A 144 9.36 -21.78 -3.51
C SER A 144 10.33 -21.38 -4.62
N ASP A 145 11.02 -20.25 -4.48
CA ASP A 145 12.07 -19.79 -5.40
C ASP A 145 13.22 -20.82 -5.53
N GLU A 146 13.57 -21.49 -4.42
CA GLU A 146 14.63 -22.51 -4.40
C GLU A 146 14.17 -23.89 -4.93
N THR A 147 12.88 -24.19 -4.83
CA THR A 147 12.36 -25.56 -5.09
C THR A 147 11.59 -25.67 -6.41
N VAL A 148 11.04 -24.60 -6.92
CA VAL A 148 10.30 -24.55 -8.17
C VAL A 148 11.27 -24.31 -9.34
N SER A 149 11.21 -25.17 -10.35
CA SER A 149 12.14 -25.15 -11.51
C SER A 149 11.58 -24.45 -12.75
N CYS A 150 10.36 -23.91 -12.69
CA CYS A 150 9.69 -23.18 -13.77
C CYS A 150 9.09 -21.88 -13.23
N GLU A 151 8.62 -21.02 -14.12
CA GLU A 151 7.87 -19.82 -13.70
C GLU A 151 6.58 -20.22 -12.97
N PHE A 152 6.15 -19.43 -11.98
CA PHE A 152 4.96 -19.75 -11.20
C PHE A 152 3.70 -19.91 -12.07
N LYS A 153 3.56 -19.09 -13.12
CA LYS A 153 2.44 -19.17 -14.08
C LYS A 153 2.35 -20.50 -14.81
N ASP A 154 3.49 -21.20 -14.94
CA ASP A 154 3.63 -22.44 -15.71
C ASP A 154 3.53 -23.68 -14.80
N LEU A 155 3.26 -23.52 -13.52
CA LEU A 155 3.04 -24.62 -12.59
C LEU A 155 1.82 -25.44 -13.01
N PRO A 156 1.96 -26.78 -13.14
CA PRO A 156 0.86 -27.65 -13.55
C PRO A 156 -0.24 -27.75 -12.47
N GLU A 157 0.15 -27.64 -11.20
CA GLU A 157 -0.74 -27.79 -10.06
C GLU A 157 -0.76 -26.52 -9.20
N PRO A 158 -1.90 -26.24 -8.53
CA PRO A 158 -1.97 -25.12 -7.59
C PRO A 158 -1.00 -25.29 -6.41
N MET A 159 -0.38 -24.21 -6.01
CA MET A 159 0.47 -24.17 -4.83
C MET A 159 -0.35 -24.23 -3.54
N LYS A 160 0.12 -25.02 -2.58
CA LYS A 160 -0.48 -25.14 -1.25
C LYS A 160 0.29 -24.26 -0.27
N LEU A 161 -0.24 -23.08 0.00
CA LEU A 161 0.31 -22.19 1.01
C LEU A 161 -0.26 -22.52 2.40
N PRO A 162 0.53 -22.42 3.48
CA PRO A 162 0.07 -22.72 4.83
C PRO A 162 -1.17 -21.92 5.22
N GLY A 163 -2.23 -22.59 5.70
CA GLY A 163 -3.46 -21.96 6.17
C GLY A 163 -4.36 -21.37 5.06
N SER A 164 -4.10 -21.68 3.79
CA SER A 164 -4.89 -21.17 2.67
C SER A 164 -5.47 -22.28 1.79
N VAL A 165 -6.41 -21.90 0.92
CA VAL A 165 -6.81 -22.74 -0.20
C VAL A 165 -5.68 -22.80 -1.23
N PRO A 166 -5.56 -23.89 -2.03
CA PRO A 166 -4.58 -23.95 -3.10
C PRO A 166 -4.79 -22.82 -4.11
N VAL A 167 -3.71 -22.18 -4.57
CA VAL A 167 -3.72 -21.05 -5.49
C VAL A 167 -2.91 -21.38 -6.74
N HIS A 168 -3.47 -21.16 -7.92
CA HIS A 168 -2.71 -21.34 -9.16
C HIS A 168 -1.62 -20.27 -9.28
N GLY A 169 -0.42 -20.65 -9.72
CA GLY A 169 0.68 -19.73 -9.86
C GLY A 169 0.38 -18.56 -10.81
N ARG A 170 -0.44 -18.77 -11.84
CA ARG A 170 -0.94 -17.70 -12.74
C ARG A 170 -1.78 -16.64 -12.05
N ASP A 171 -2.34 -16.92 -10.86
CA ASP A 171 -3.15 -15.99 -10.08
C ASP A 171 -2.30 -15.19 -9.07
N PHE A 172 -0.98 -15.43 -9.04
CA PHE A 172 -0.05 -14.63 -8.24
C PHE A 172 0.14 -13.24 -8.84
N PRO A 173 0.61 -12.27 -8.02
CA PRO A 173 0.93 -10.92 -8.49
C PRO A 173 1.82 -10.92 -9.75
N ALA A 174 1.63 -9.92 -10.61
CA ALA A 174 2.35 -9.82 -11.89
C ALA A 174 3.88 -9.80 -11.71
N GLU A 175 4.35 -9.24 -10.61
CA GLU A 175 5.77 -9.17 -10.24
C GLU A 175 6.39 -10.55 -9.99
N LEU A 176 5.57 -11.57 -9.71
CA LEU A 176 6.02 -12.95 -9.49
C LEU A 176 5.95 -13.83 -10.73
N GLN A 177 5.47 -13.31 -11.86
CA GLN A 177 5.25 -14.10 -13.07
C GLN A 177 6.50 -14.28 -13.97
N ASP A 178 7.60 -13.58 -13.64
CA ASP A 178 8.84 -13.61 -14.42
C ASP A 178 10.06 -13.43 -13.49
N GLY A 179 10.72 -14.53 -13.14
CA GLY A 179 11.87 -14.55 -12.23
C GLY A 179 13.11 -13.84 -12.74
N SER A 180 13.17 -13.51 -14.04
CA SER A 180 14.29 -12.76 -14.63
C SER A 180 14.25 -11.28 -14.30
N LYS A 181 13.08 -10.74 -13.95
CA LYS A 181 12.84 -9.32 -13.72
C LYS A 181 13.37 -8.82 -12.39
N ASP A 182 13.73 -7.55 -12.35
CA ASP A 182 14.25 -6.89 -11.15
C ASP A 182 13.17 -6.72 -10.08
N GLU A 183 11.90 -6.56 -10.48
CA GLU A 183 10.75 -6.52 -9.57
C GLU A 183 10.59 -7.83 -8.81
N TYR A 184 10.73 -8.97 -9.49
CA TYR A 184 10.72 -10.30 -8.85
C TYR A 184 11.84 -10.42 -7.81
N LYS A 185 13.08 -10.12 -8.21
CA LYS A 185 14.26 -10.21 -7.34
C LYS A 185 14.13 -9.30 -6.12
N TRP A 186 13.60 -8.11 -6.33
CA TRP A 186 13.35 -7.17 -5.24
C TRP A 186 12.28 -7.71 -4.27
N LEU A 187 11.13 -8.20 -4.79
CA LEU A 187 10.06 -8.74 -3.95
C LEU A 187 10.54 -9.98 -3.17
N LEU A 188 11.31 -10.85 -3.82
CA LEU A 188 11.96 -11.99 -3.17
C LEU A 188 12.90 -11.54 -2.03
N ASN A 189 13.67 -10.46 -2.25
CA ASN A 189 14.52 -9.92 -1.21
C ASN A 189 13.70 -9.35 -0.03
N GLN A 190 12.59 -8.64 -0.30
CA GLN A 190 11.66 -8.23 0.75
C GLN A 190 11.13 -9.45 1.54
N ALA A 191 10.72 -10.50 0.83
CA ALA A 191 10.21 -11.73 1.45
C ALA A 191 11.25 -12.43 2.35
N LYS A 192 12.50 -12.48 1.93
CA LYS A 192 13.62 -13.03 2.74
C LYS A 192 13.77 -12.27 4.05
N ARG A 193 13.55 -10.96 4.06
CA ARG A 193 13.70 -10.11 5.26
C ARG A 193 12.62 -10.34 6.32
N TYR A 194 11.45 -10.85 5.97
CA TYR A 194 10.44 -11.23 6.96
C TYR A 194 10.92 -12.33 7.92
N ARG A 195 11.85 -13.18 7.48
CA ARG A 195 12.44 -14.24 8.30
C ARG A 195 13.53 -13.73 9.24
N ILE A 196 14.20 -12.62 8.91
CA ILE A 196 15.31 -12.05 9.69
C ILE A 196 14.80 -11.29 10.92
N ALA A 197 13.54 -10.86 10.93
CA ALA A 197 12.97 -10.01 11.97
C ALA A 197 12.85 -10.68 13.36
N LYS A 198 13.33 -11.94 13.53
CA LYS A 198 13.38 -12.63 14.84
C LYS A 198 14.56 -13.57 15.02
N GLU A 199 15.07 -13.60 16.25
CA GLU A 199 16.12 -14.52 16.73
C GLU A 199 15.70 -16.00 16.82
N GLU A 200 14.42 -16.33 16.60
CA GLU A 200 13.93 -17.71 16.58
C GLU A 200 13.82 -18.26 15.15
N PRO A 201 14.32 -19.51 14.93
CA PRO A 201 14.64 -19.97 13.58
C PRO A 201 13.48 -20.18 12.63
N ASP A 202 12.21 -20.16 13.05
CA ASP A 202 11.18 -20.67 12.15
C ASP A 202 10.00 -19.77 11.81
N LYS A 203 9.58 -18.79 12.61
CA LYS A 203 8.49 -17.86 12.23
C LYS A 203 8.44 -16.60 13.09
N PRO A 204 8.36 -15.39 12.48
CA PRO A 204 8.10 -14.17 13.23
C PRO A 204 6.70 -14.22 13.86
N ALA A 205 6.51 -13.57 15.03
CA ALA A 205 5.19 -13.47 15.62
C ALA A 205 4.28 -12.62 14.72
N VAL A 206 3.12 -13.14 14.38
CA VAL A 206 2.11 -12.46 13.56
C VAL A 206 0.91 -12.11 14.44
N TYR A 207 0.52 -10.84 14.43
CA TYR A 207 -0.63 -10.32 15.14
C TYR A 207 -1.69 -9.84 14.15
N ALA A 208 -2.87 -10.44 14.18
CA ALA A 208 -3.99 -9.99 13.36
C ALA A 208 -4.61 -8.74 13.99
N ILE A 209 -4.57 -7.62 13.29
CA ILE A 209 -5.04 -6.31 13.81
C ILE A 209 -6.15 -5.68 12.97
N GLY A 210 -6.73 -6.38 12.03
CA GLY A 210 -7.73 -5.77 11.17
C GLY A 210 -8.61 -6.74 10.49
N PRO A 211 -9.53 -6.29 9.61
CA PRO A 211 -9.34 -5.19 8.65
C PRO A 211 -9.51 -3.79 9.26
N ARG A 212 -8.65 -2.87 8.83
CA ARG A 212 -8.72 -1.45 9.19
C ARG A 212 -9.59 -0.71 8.18
N LEU A 213 -10.81 -0.42 8.57
CA LEU A 213 -11.73 0.37 7.78
C LEU A 213 -11.73 1.80 8.30
N GLN A 214 -11.69 2.78 7.40
CA GLN A 214 -12.03 4.15 7.78
C GLN A 214 -13.55 4.20 8.02
N THR A 215 -13.96 3.95 9.23
CA THR A 215 -15.29 4.36 9.65
C THR A 215 -15.22 5.86 9.88
N SER A 216 -15.85 6.65 9.03
CA SER A 216 -16.10 8.05 9.33
C SER A 216 -16.79 8.09 10.69
N SER A 217 -16.09 8.60 11.69
CA SER A 217 -16.56 8.70 13.08
C SER A 217 -17.67 9.75 13.26
N SER A 218 -18.10 10.37 12.20
CA SER A 218 -19.33 11.14 12.11
C SER A 218 -20.32 10.30 11.30
N GLY A 219 -21.36 9.81 11.92
CA GLY A 219 -22.58 9.34 11.23
C GLY A 219 -23.23 10.46 10.41
N GLY A 220 -22.42 11.30 9.76
CA GLY A 220 -22.82 12.30 8.80
C GLY A 220 -23.31 11.60 7.56
N ILE A 221 -24.54 11.89 7.20
CA ILE A 221 -25.13 11.58 5.90
C ILE A 221 -24.10 12.05 4.86
N ASP A 222 -23.75 11.17 3.92
CA ASP A 222 -22.93 11.58 2.77
C ASP A 222 -23.72 12.62 1.96
N GLU A 223 -23.36 13.89 2.14
CA GLU A 223 -24.02 15.01 1.46
C GLU A 223 -23.62 15.14 -0.02
N SER A 224 -22.75 14.25 -0.51
CA SER A 224 -22.38 14.20 -1.92
C SER A 224 -23.61 13.93 -2.80
N GLU A 225 -23.59 14.37 -4.04
CA GLU A 225 -24.66 14.06 -5.00
C GLU A 225 -24.82 12.55 -5.22
N CYS A 226 -23.69 11.81 -5.19
CA CYS A 226 -23.70 10.35 -5.28
C CYS A 226 -24.40 9.69 -4.09
N GLY A 227 -24.10 10.15 -2.86
CA GLY A 227 -24.75 9.67 -1.64
C GLY A 227 -26.26 9.93 -1.67
N LYS A 228 -26.67 11.16 -1.98
CA LYS A 228 -28.10 11.51 -2.12
C LYS A 228 -28.81 10.71 -3.18
N TRP A 229 -28.16 10.47 -4.32
CA TRP A 229 -28.74 9.61 -5.37
C TRP A 229 -28.90 8.18 -4.88
N LEU A 230 -27.89 7.63 -4.20
CA LEU A 230 -27.89 6.26 -3.69
C LEU A 230 -28.99 6.05 -2.62
N ASP A 231 -29.17 7.00 -1.71
CA ASP A 231 -30.19 6.95 -0.66
C ASP A 231 -31.61 6.91 -1.21
N ASN A 232 -31.82 7.43 -2.42
CA ASN A 232 -33.10 7.39 -3.11
C ASN A 232 -33.34 6.09 -3.90
N GLN A 233 -32.40 5.13 -3.89
CA GLN A 233 -32.57 3.86 -4.57
C GLN A 233 -33.12 2.79 -3.63
N PRO A 234 -33.88 1.80 -4.15
CA PRO A 234 -34.32 0.64 -3.36
C PRO A 234 -33.09 -0.12 -2.82
N SER A 235 -33.24 -0.67 -1.62
CA SER A 235 -32.17 -1.48 -1.01
C SER A 235 -31.76 -2.64 -1.92
N GLY A 236 -30.44 -2.82 -2.13
CA GLY A 236 -29.89 -3.89 -2.94
C GLY A 236 -30.11 -3.75 -4.45
N SER A 237 -30.50 -2.55 -4.96
CA SER A 237 -30.83 -2.34 -6.37
C SER A 237 -29.73 -1.66 -7.18
N VAL A 238 -28.61 -1.35 -6.59
CA VAL A 238 -27.49 -0.64 -7.25
C VAL A 238 -26.24 -1.50 -7.26
N LEU A 239 -25.67 -1.71 -8.43
CA LEU A 239 -24.37 -2.33 -8.61
C LEU A 239 -23.27 -1.28 -8.39
N PHE A 240 -22.38 -1.49 -7.41
CA PHE A 240 -21.20 -0.69 -7.25
C PHE A 240 -20.03 -1.28 -8.03
N VAL A 241 -19.45 -0.49 -8.96
CA VAL A 241 -18.34 -0.91 -9.81
C VAL A 241 -17.11 -0.06 -9.50
N SER A 242 -16.05 -0.70 -9.03
CA SER A 242 -14.77 -0.02 -8.72
C SER A 242 -13.61 -0.99 -8.89
N PHE A 243 -12.57 -0.54 -9.58
CA PHE A 243 -11.33 -1.30 -9.79
C PHE A 243 -10.19 -0.87 -8.86
N GLY A 244 -10.53 -0.18 -7.78
CA GLY A 244 -9.57 0.25 -6.75
C GLY A 244 -8.74 1.48 -7.15
N SER A 245 -7.67 1.72 -6.40
CA SER A 245 -6.82 2.91 -6.55
C SER A 245 -5.56 2.66 -7.39
N GLY A 246 -5.17 1.42 -7.61
CA GLY A 246 -3.93 1.05 -8.31
C GLY A 246 -4.21 0.49 -9.70
N GLY A 247 -4.07 1.27 -10.72
CA GLY A 247 -4.32 0.85 -12.10
C GLY A 247 -5.59 1.43 -12.72
N THR A 248 -5.67 1.38 -14.04
CA THR A 248 -6.83 1.82 -14.82
C THR A 248 -7.11 0.80 -15.92
N LEU A 249 -8.35 0.72 -16.33
CA LEU A 249 -8.73 -0.01 -17.53
C LEU A 249 -8.22 0.73 -18.77
N SER A 250 -7.94 0.00 -19.85
CA SER A 250 -7.69 0.63 -21.16
C SER A 250 -8.97 1.31 -21.68
N LEU A 251 -8.83 2.20 -22.63
CA LEU A 251 -10.00 2.87 -23.24
C LEU A 251 -11.00 1.85 -23.82
N ASP A 252 -10.50 0.81 -24.49
CA ASP A 252 -11.35 -0.24 -25.06
C ASP A 252 -12.11 -1.01 -23.95
N GLN A 253 -11.43 -1.36 -22.85
CA GLN A 253 -12.06 -2.02 -21.71
C GLN A 253 -13.10 -1.13 -21.03
N LEU A 254 -12.85 0.19 -20.92
CA LEU A 254 -13.80 1.14 -20.37
C LEU A 254 -15.07 1.21 -21.25
N ASN A 255 -14.89 1.28 -22.57
CA ASN A 255 -15.99 1.33 -23.52
C ASN A 255 -16.83 0.05 -23.49
N GLU A 256 -16.21 -1.12 -23.52
CA GLU A 256 -16.91 -2.41 -23.44
C GLU A 256 -17.66 -2.56 -22.10
N LEU A 257 -17.05 -2.13 -21.01
CA LEU A 257 -17.71 -2.16 -19.70
C LEU A 257 -18.89 -1.19 -19.64
N ALA A 258 -18.75 0.03 -20.20
CA ALA A 258 -19.85 1.00 -20.27
C ALA A 258 -21.05 0.44 -21.03
N LEU A 259 -20.81 -0.15 -22.22
CA LEU A 259 -21.84 -0.80 -23.02
C LEU A 259 -22.48 -1.98 -22.27
N GLY A 260 -21.68 -2.82 -21.61
CA GLY A 260 -22.18 -3.94 -20.83
C GLY A 260 -23.06 -3.49 -19.65
N LEU A 261 -22.67 -2.44 -18.94
CA LEU A 261 -23.45 -1.85 -17.86
C LEU A 261 -24.76 -1.24 -18.36
N GLU A 262 -24.73 -0.52 -19.47
CA GLU A 262 -25.94 0.04 -20.10
C GLU A 262 -26.89 -1.08 -20.54
N MET A 263 -26.39 -2.08 -21.26
CA MET A 263 -27.18 -3.23 -21.72
C MET A 263 -27.76 -4.07 -20.59
N SER A 264 -27.18 -4.01 -19.40
CA SER A 264 -27.71 -4.74 -18.24
C SER A 264 -29.03 -4.19 -17.72
N GLU A 265 -29.41 -2.98 -18.10
CA GLU A 265 -30.57 -2.24 -17.61
C GLU A 265 -30.61 -2.13 -16.07
N GLN A 266 -29.50 -2.42 -15.39
CA GLN A 266 -29.40 -2.31 -13.93
C GLN A 266 -28.91 -0.91 -13.53
N ARG A 267 -29.33 -0.47 -12.34
CA ARG A 267 -28.74 0.75 -11.76
C ARG A 267 -27.32 0.46 -11.33
N PHE A 268 -26.39 1.35 -11.66
CA PHE A 268 -25.00 1.20 -11.23
C PHE A 268 -24.42 2.53 -10.78
N LEU A 269 -23.44 2.43 -9.88
CA LEU A 269 -22.54 3.51 -9.49
C LEU A 269 -21.12 3.05 -9.85
N TRP A 270 -20.52 3.70 -10.83
CA TRP A 270 -19.21 3.31 -11.34
C TRP A 270 -18.15 4.37 -11.08
N VAL A 271 -17.07 3.95 -10.41
CA VAL A 271 -15.87 4.79 -10.23
C VAL A 271 -15.02 4.69 -11.49
N VAL A 272 -15.07 5.71 -12.33
CA VAL A 272 -14.31 5.80 -13.58
C VAL A 272 -13.03 6.58 -13.36
N ARG A 273 -11.94 6.07 -13.91
CA ARG A 273 -10.64 6.75 -13.92
C ARG A 273 -10.14 6.85 -15.36
N PRO A 274 -9.46 7.99 -15.72
CA PRO A 274 -8.91 8.14 -17.06
C PRO A 274 -8.00 6.97 -17.43
N PRO A 275 -8.10 6.42 -18.63
CA PRO A 275 -7.20 5.39 -19.09
C PRO A 275 -5.77 5.92 -19.12
N ASN A 276 -4.81 5.09 -18.70
CA ASN A 276 -3.40 5.39 -18.85
C ASN A 276 -2.76 4.31 -19.70
N GLU A 277 -2.44 4.65 -20.93
CA GLU A 277 -1.86 3.72 -21.90
C GLU A 277 -0.40 3.35 -21.59
N MET A 278 0.28 4.12 -20.74
CA MET A 278 1.73 3.95 -20.49
C MET A 278 2.07 3.06 -19.29
N SER A 279 1.12 2.69 -18.44
CA SER A 279 1.42 1.83 -17.30
C SER A 279 0.16 1.18 -16.71
N ALA A 280 0.06 -0.14 -16.80
CA ALA A 280 -0.98 -0.91 -16.09
C ALA A 280 -0.87 -0.79 -14.55
N MET A 281 0.30 -0.40 -14.03
CA MET A 281 0.59 -0.16 -12.60
C MET A 281 0.73 1.33 -12.26
N GLY A 282 0.47 2.23 -13.15
CA GLY A 282 1.25 3.46 -13.20
C GLY A 282 0.65 4.69 -12.70
N SER A 283 -0.53 4.98 -12.54
CA SER A 283 -0.89 6.27 -11.99
C SER A 283 -1.79 6.12 -10.77
N TYR A 284 -1.16 6.20 -9.61
CA TYR A 284 -1.87 6.61 -8.42
C TYR A 284 -2.63 7.91 -8.73
N TYR A 285 -3.86 7.95 -8.30
CA TYR A 285 -4.78 9.06 -8.52
C TYR A 285 -4.08 10.41 -8.34
N ASP A 286 -3.89 11.14 -9.43
CA ASP A 286 -3.54 12.55 -9.44
C ASP A 286 -4.74 13.35 -9.93
N SER A 287 -5.44 13.97 -9.00
CA SER A 287 -6.59 14.83 -9.29
C SER A 287 -6.26 16.05 -10.13
N GLN A 288 -4.97 16.35 -10.34
CA GLN A 288 -4.56 17.50 -11.16
C GLN A 288 -4.47 17.21 -12.66
N ASN A 289 -4.34 15.94 -13.05
CA ASN A 289 -4.31 15.55 -14.46
C ASN A 289 -5.69 15.38 -15.10
N ASN A 290 -6.77 15.44 -14.30
CA ASN A 290 -8.14 15.33 -14.78
C ASN A 290 -8.70 16.67 -15.25
N LYS A 291 -8.09 17.31 -16.24
CA LYS A 291 -8.63 18.56 -16.82
C LYS A 291 -9.59 18.36 -17.99
N GLU A 292 -9.70 17.16 -18.51
CA GLU A 292 -10.69 16.88 -19.56
C GLU A 292 -11.77 15.93 -19.02
N PRO A 293 -13.05 16.32 -19.07
CA PRO A 293 -14.13 15.38 -18.79
C PRO A 293 -14.05 14.25 -19.81
N LEU A 294 -14.12 13.00 -19.32
CA LEU A 294 -14.30 11.85 -20.21
C LEU A 294 -15.60 12.07 -20.99
N SER A 295 -15.48 12.39 -22.29
CA SER A 295 -16.62 12.40 -23.18
C SER A 295 -17.00 10.97 -23.46
N PHE A 296 -17.91 10.41 -22.66
CA PHE A 296 -18.60 9.20 -23.08
C PHE A 296 -19.52 9.57 -24.24
N LEU A 297 -19.41 8.82 -25.32
CA LEU A 297 -20.31 8.96 -26.47
C LEU A 297 -21.78 8.80 -26.02
N PRO A 298 -22.71 9.53 -26.66
CA PRO A 298 -24.13 9.45 -26.34
C PRO A 298 -24.70 8.09 -26.64
#